data_15912369d4ee45bfd622faf0ad8fd703
#
_entry.id   15912369d4ee45bfd622faf0ad8fd703
#
_cell.length_a   1.000
_cell.length_b   1.000
_cell.length_c   1.000
_cell.angle_alpha   90.00
_cell.angle_beta   90.00
_cell.angle_gamma   90.00
#
_symmetry.space_group_name_H-M   'P 1'
#
loop_
_entity.id
_entity.type
_entity.pdbx_description
1 polymer ?
#
loop_
_entity_poly.entity_id
_entity_poly.type
_entity_poly.pdbx_seq_one_letter_code
_entity_poly.pdbx_strand_id
1 'polypeptide(L)'
;MNSNRRNVIRSLAGGGLILPGLLSEMMAVEDKPLAPKKPHFAPKAKRVIFLFMTGGVSHVDTFDPKPFLNKNHDKPKTKGRRYYKGSGWDFKKYGQCGTEFSDLFPHIGGMADDICMIRSMQNINGDHFGATIGLHTGSDTFKRPSIGSWVSYGLGTYNANLPSFMVISPGLPYAGGQVWGSDFLPVLHQGTRIIPGAEPIANMHRRTSTNSQQRDELGLLEFFNNQHLHGRENDSNLRARIKSFETAAGMQTAAPEAFDLSKETDATHDLYGLKRGDTKGFGWQCMVGRRLIERGVRFVELIDGDTRIDYNWDAHANMSNYNKLARNVDQPIAGMLKDLKDRGLMEDTLVVFATEFGRGPFQPNPGVSGRGHHARVFSSWLAGAGIKGGMVHGASDELGEQVANDVVTIHDFQATILHLLGMDHERLTYRHAGRNFRLTDVHGHVVKNILT
;
A
#
# COMPACT_ATOMS: atom_id res chain seq x y z
N MET A 1 28.71 -12.28 23.53
CA MET A 1 29.96 -12.17 22.73
C MET A 1 29.53 -11.86 21.29
N ASN A 2 29.54 -10.58 20.94
CA ASN A 2 29.28 -10.16 19.55
C ASN A 2 30.58 -10.23 18.78
N SER A 3 30.87 -11.38 18.16
CA SER A 3 31.90 -11.41 17.13
C SER A 3 31.40 -10.63 15.93
N ASN A 4 32.00 -9.47 15.70
CA ASN A 4 31.71 -8.63 14.55
C ASN A 4 31.92 -9.49 13.28
N ARG A 5 30.95 -9.56 12.35
CA ARG A 5 31.02 -10.29 11.07
C ARG A 5 32.37 -10.11 10.38
N ARG A 6 32.96 -8.93 10.51
CA ARG A 6 34.28 -8.57 10.01
C ARG A 6 35.42 -9.38 10.65
N ASN A 7 35.31 -9.74 11.94
CA ASN A 7 36.31 -10.55 12.62
C ASN A 7 36.22 -12.05 12.25
N VAL A 8 35.00 -12.53 11.99
CA VAL A 8 34.78 -13.89 11.46
C VAL A 8 35.31 -13.99 10.03
N ILE A 9 35.09 -12.98 9.20
CA ILE A 9 35.60 -12.92 7.82
C ILE A 9 37.14 -12.82 7.81
N ARG A 10 37.74 -12.02 8.70
CA ARG A 10 39.22 -11.93 8.82
C ARG A 10 39.85 -13.22 9.30
N SER A 11 39.20 -13.97 10.18
CA SER A 11 39.69 -15.29 10.62
C SER A 11 39.52 -16.37 9.55
N LEU A 12 38.53 -16.26 8.66
CA LEU A 12 38.38 -17.17 7.51
C LEU A 12 39.31 -16.83 6.34
N ALA A 13 39.67 -15.56 6.15
CA ALA A 13 40.56 -15.09 5.09
C ALA A 13 42.05 -15.47 5.36
N GLY A 14 42.42 -15.76 6.60
CA GLY A 14 43.75 -16.24 6.95
C GLY A 14 44.04 -17.69 6.60
N GLY A 15 43.07 -18.44 6.09
CA GLY A 15 43.19 -19.89 5.87
C GLY A 15 42.84 -20.44 4.48
N GLY A 16 42.58 -19.60 3.46
CA GLY A 16 42.22 -20.17 2.15
C GLY A 16 42.07 -19.19 1.00
N LEU A 17 42.68 -19.57 -0.12
CA LEU A 17 42.77 -18.80 -1.39
C LEU A 17 41.44 -18.68 -2.22
N ILE A 18 40.29 -19.00 -1.66
CA ILE A 18 39.03 -19.15 -2.45
C ILE A 18 38.02 -17.97 -2.24
N LEU A 19 38.30 -16.97 -1.40
CA LEU A 19 37.32 -16.00 -0.93
C LEU A 19 37.36 -14.53 -1.41
N PRO A 20 38.26 -14.07 -2.32
CA PRO A 20 38.22 -12.64 -2.71
C PRO A 20 36.97 -12.21 -3.44
N GLY A 21 36.37 -13.10 -4.26
CA GLY A 21 35.14 -12.78 -5.02
C GLY A 21 33.90 -12.71 -4.14
N LEU A 22 33.69 -13.68 -3.27
CA LEU A 22 32.57 -13.72 -2.32
C LEU A 22 32.62 -12.58 -1.29
N LEU A 23 33.84 -12.25 -0.82
CA LEU A 23 34.07 -11.11 0.08
C LEU A 23 33.81 -9.77 -0.62
N SER A 24 34.24 -9.65 -1.87
CA SER A 24 33.97 -8.45 -2.70
C SER A 24 32.48 -8.29 -2.98
N GLU A 25 31.76 -9.37 -3.29
CA GLU A 25 30.30 -9.33 -3.48
C GLU A 25 29.55 -9.00 -2.18
N MET A 26 29.96 -9.59 -1.05
CA MET A 26 29.35 -9.28 0.26
C MET A 26 29.63 -7.85 0.71
N MET A 27 30.78 -7.28 0.42
CA MET A 27 31.14 -5.89 0.70
C MET A 27 30.42 -4.93 -0.26
N ALA A 28 30.29 -5.28 -1.54
CA ALA A 28 29.56 -4.48 -2.53
C ALA A 28 28.05 -4.41 -2.26
N VAL A 29 27.47 -5.43 -1.63
CA VAL A 29 26.06 -5.41 -1.18
C VAL A 29 25.87 -4.46 0.00
N GLU A 30 26.88 -4.26 0.86
CA GLU A 30 26.81 -3.24 1.93
C GLU A 30 26.91 -1.80 1.39
N ASP A 31 27.55 -1.60 0.24
CA ASP A 31 27.71 -0.25 -0.37
C ASP A 31 26.46 0.22 -1.15
N LYS A 32 25.52 -0.69 -1.48
CA LYS A 32 24.30 -0.36 -2.22
C LYS A 32 23.04 -0.91 -1.51
N PRO A 33 22.64 -0.32 -0.38
CA PRO A 33 21.57 -0.89 0.46
C PRO A 33 20.19 -0.94 -0.22
N LEU A 34 19.97 -0.13 -1.27
CA LEU A 34 18.76 -0.15 -2.10
C LEU A 34 18.91 -0.95 -3.41
N ALA A 35 20.08 -1.58 -3.67
CA ALA A 35 20.19 -2.44 -4.84
C ALA A 35 19.12 -3.54 -4.84
N PRO A 36 18.66 -4.00 -6.02
CA PRO A 36 17.71 -5.09 -6.10
C PRO A 36 18.22 -6.31 -5.35
N LYS A 37 17.43 -6.84 -4.43
CA LYS A 37 17.73 -8.03 -3.65
C LYS A 37 16.97 -9.23 -4.21
N LYS A 38 17.61 -10.41 -4.12
CA LYS A 38 17.00 -11.67 -4.53
C LYS A 38 15.88 -12.02 -3.53
N PRO A 39 14.64 -12.26 -4.00
CA PRO A 39 13.57 -12.74 -3.13
C PRO A 39 13.86 -14.15 -2.58
N HIS A 40 13.14 -14.58 -1.57
CA HIS A 40 13.33 -15.90 -0.95
C HIS A 40 12.93 -17.04 -1.89
N PHE A 41 11.96 -16.80 -2.78
CA PHE A 41 11.48 -17.72 -3.82
C PHE A 41 10.98 -16.92 -5.04
N ALA A 42 10.60 -17.60 -6.11
CA ALA A 42 10.14 -16.96 -7.34
C ALA A 42 8.89 -16.09 -7.09
N PRO A 43 8.95 -14.78 -7.31
CA PRO A 43 7.82 -13.89 -7.08
C PRO A 43 6.78 -14.03 -8.19
N LYS A 44 5.51 -13.85 -7.85
CA LYS A 44 4.41 -13.61 -8.81
C LYS A 44 4.27 -12.11 -9.09
N ALA A 45 4.42 -11.27 -8.07
CA ALA A 45 4.40 -9.82 -8.18
C ALA A 45 5.81 -9.24 -8.11
N LYS A 46 6.08 -8.25 -8.96
CA LYS A 46 7.31 -7.43 -8.89
C LYS A 46 7.07 -6.11 -8.15
N ARG A 47 5.82 -5.63 -8.13
CA ARG A 47 5.41 -4.33 -7.62
C ARG A 47 3.98 -4.34 -7.09
N VAL A 48 3.66 -3.37 -6.25
CA VAL A 48 2.36 -3.23 -5.60
C VAL A 48 1.82 -1.82 -5.81
N ILE A 49 0.52 -1.71 -6.14
CA ILE A 49 -0.27 -0.50 -5.95
C ILE A 49 -1.24 -0.78 -4.81
N PHE A 50 -1.11 -0.03 -3.71
CA PHE A 50 -1.91 -0.18 -2.51
C PHE A 50 -2.90 0.98 -2.42
N LEU A 51 -4.19 0.71 -2.60
CA LEU A 51 -5.29 1.68 -2.55
C LEU A 51 -5.85 1.69 -1.13
N PHE A 52 -5.57 2.73 -0.37
CA PHE A 52 -6.05 2.86 0.99
C PHE A 52 -7.20 3.87 1.08
N MET A 53 -8.38 3.37 1.45
CA MET A 53 -9.61 4.16 1.62
C MET A 53 -9.76 4.53 3.10
N THR A 54 -9.37 5.76 3.45
CA THR A 54 -9.39 6.26 4.83
C THR A 54 -10.80 6.38 5.38
N GLY A 55 -11.05 5.85 6.55
CA GLY A 55 -12.30 6.10 7.27
C GLY A 55 -13.24 4.90 7.36
N GLY A 56 -12.83 3.70 6.98
CA GLY A 56 -13.62 2.48 7.19
C GLY A 56 -14.78 2.33 6.20
N VAL A 57 -14.47 1.83 5.01
CA VAL A 57 -15.49 1.56 3.96
C VAL A 57 -16.50 0.53 4.44
N SER A 58 -17.79 0.86 4.32
CA SER A 58 -18.86 -0.05 4.73
C SER A 58 -18.97 -1.25 3.79
N HIS A 59 -18.59 -2.42 4.25
CA HIS A 59 -18.70 -3.65 3.47
C HIS A 59 -20.16 -3.96 3.06
N VAL A 60 -21.12 -3.76 3.98
CA VAL A 60 -22.54 -4.05 3.73
C VAL A 60 -23.23 -3.09 2.78
N ASP A 61 -22.60 -1.96 2.46
CA ASP A 61 -23.11 -0.97 1.49
C ASP A 61 -22.33 -1.00 0.16
N THR A 62 -21.24 -1.76 0.07
CA THR A 62 -20.33 -1.74 -1.10
C THR A 62 -20.08 -3.09 -1.75
N PHE A 63 -19.61 -4.10 -1.00
CA PHE A 63 -19.07 -5.34 -1.56
C PHE A 63 -19.70 -6.62 -0.98
N ASP A 64 -20.52 -6.51 0.07
CA ASP A 64 -21.05 -7.66 0.80
C ASP A 64 -22.56 -7.50 1.04
N PRO A 65 -23.42 -7.81 0.04
CA PRO A 65 -24.87 -7.62 0.12
C PRO A 65 -25.48 -8.43 1.25
N LYS A 66 -26.39 -7.78 2.01
CA LYS A 66 -27.12 -8.40 3.13
C LYS A 66 -28.64 -8.26 2.98
N PRO A 67 -29.28 -9.14 2.20
CA PRO A 67 -30.74 -9.07 1.97
C PRO A 67 -31.58 -9.07 3.25
N PHE A 68 -31.09 -9.78 4.29
CA PHE A 68 -31.76 -9.79 5.60
C PHE A 68 -31.82 -8.39 6.21
N LEU A 69 -30.74 -7.60 6.15
CA LEU A 69 -30.73 -6.24 6.68
C LEU A 69 -31.70 -5.33 5.91
N ASN A 70 -31.77 -5.46 4.59
CA ASN A 70 -32.68 -4.66 3.75
C ASN A 70 -34.15 -4.99 4.08
N LYS A 71 -34.50 -6.28 4.21
CA LYS A 71 -35.85 -6.73 4.58
C LYS A 71 -36.28 -6.30 6.00
N ASN A 72 -35.32 -6.09 6.88
CA ASN A 72 -35.56 -5.77 8.29
C ASN A 72 -35.13 -4.34 8.66
N HIS A 73 -34.89 -3.49 7.68
CA HIS A 73 -34.49 -2.10 7.90
C HIS A 73 -35.45 -1.41 8.89
N ASP A 74 -34.89 -0.66 9.84
CA ASP A 74 -35.59 0.04 10.94
C ASP A 74 -36.38 -0.84 11.93
N LYS A 75 -36.33 -2.17 11.80
CA LYS A 75 -36.91 -3.05 12.82
C LYS A 75 -35.96 -3.18 14.01
N PRO A 76 -36.48 -3.26 15.26
CA PRO A 76 -35.66 -3.44 16.43
C PRO A 76 -35.00 -4.84 16.44
N LYS A 77 -33.73 -4.92 16.84
CA LYS A 77 -33.09 -6.19 17.19
C LYS A 77 -33.69 -6.70 18.49
N THR A 78 -34.02 -7.99 18.57
CA THR A 78 -34.82 -8.65 19.64
C THR A 78 -34.27 -8.45 21.06
N LYS A 79 -33.00 -8.07 21.22
CA LYS A 79 -32.38 -7.71 22.51
C LYS A 79 -31.52 -6.46 22.37
N GLY A 80 -32.02 -5.32 22.82
CA GLY A 80 -31.23 -4.09 22.93
C GLY A 80 -31.82 -2.90 22.19
N ARG A 81 -31.21 -1.71 22.42
CA ARG A 81 -31.57 -0.42 21.82
C ARG A 81 -30.86 -0.26 20.46
N ARG A 82 -30.98 -1.23 19.55
CA ARG A 82 -30.38 -1.20 18.22
C ARG A 82 -31.40 -1.62 17.18
N TYR A 83 -31.31 -1.05 16.01
CA TYR A 83 -32.18 -1.32 14.88
C TYR A 83 -31.34 -1.85 13.72
N TYR A 84 -31.90 -2.81 12.96
CA TYR A 84 -31.25 -3.29 11.74
C TYR A 84 -31.14 -2.16 10.73
N LYS A 85 -29.99 -2.06 10.06
CA LYS A 85 -29.78 -1.08 9.03
C LYS A 85 -29.47 -1.77 7.70
N GLY A 86 -30.41 -1.68 6.77
CA GLY A 86 -30.21 -2.10 5.37
C GLY A 86 -29.27 -1.16 4.62
N SER A 87 -28.82 -1.60 3.46
CA SER A 87 -28.07 -0.75 2.53
C SER A 87 -28.99 0.30 1.90
N GLY A 88 -28.43 1.49 1.66
CA GLY A 88 -29.08 2.54 0.88
C GLY A 88 -28.90 2.40 -0.62
N TRP A 89 -28.19 1.37 -1.09
CA TRP A 89 -27.85 1.12 -2.49
C TRP A 89 -28.20 -0.30 -2.89
N ASP A 90 -28.60 -0.46 -4.16
CA ASP A 90 -28.85 -1.76 -4.76
C ASP A 90 -27.55 -2.46 -5.15
N PHE A 91 -27.60 -3.80 -5.20
CA PHE A 91 -26.50 -4.64 -5.63
C PHE A 91 -26.83 -5.32 -6.96
N LYS A 92 -25.84 -5.35 -7.84
CA LYS A 92 -25.94 -6.04 -9.15
C LYS A 92 -24.81 -7.01 -9.33
N LYS A 93 -25.04 -8.07 -10.09
CA LYS A 93 -24.03 -9.03 -10.52
C LYS A 93 -23.25 -8.49 -11.70
N TYR A 94 -21.94 -8.61 -11.63
CA TYR A 94 -21.01 -8.15 -12.67
C TYR A 94 -20.09 -9.28 -13.11
N GLY A 95 -19.57 -9.13 -14.34
CA GLY A 95 -18.66 -10.10 -14.95
C GLY A 95 -19.29 -11.43 -15.25
N GLN A 96 -18.50 -12.36 -15.76
CA GLN A 96 -18.90 -13.76 -15.95
C GLN A 96 -18.96 -14.51 -14.61
N CYS A 97 -18.13 -14.08 -13.64
CA CYS A 97 -18.12 -14.63 -12.29
C CYS A 97 -19.39 -14.34 -11.49
N GLY A 98 -20.17 -13.31 -11.87
CA GLY A 98 -21.41 -12.94 -11.18
C GLY A 98 -21.21 -12.35 -9.78
N THR A 99 -20.04 -11.82 -9.48
CA THR A 99 -19.77 -11.15 -8.19
C THR A 99 -20.62 -9.89 -8.05
N GLU A 100 -21.22 -9.70 -6.88
CA GLU A 100 -22.11 -8.59 -6.61
C GLU A 100 -21.36 -7.37 -6.08
N PHE A 101 -21.63 -6.22 -6.69
CA PHE A 101 -21.18 -4.88 -6.26
C PHE A 101 -22.39 -3.98 -6.12
N SER A 102 -22.32 -3.00 -5.20
CA SER A 102 -23.37 -2.01 -5.10
C SER A 102 -23.31 -0.98 -6.23
N ASP A 103 -24.40 -0.26 -6.44
CA ASP A 103 -24.50 0.82 -7.42
C ASP A 103 -23.52 1.99 -7.15
N LEU A 104 -22.79 1.95 -6.02
CA LEU A 104 -21.67 2.85 -5.74
C LEU A 104 -20.45 2.59 -6.62
N PHE A 105 -20.24 1.34 -7.08
CA PHE A 105 -19.04 0.89 -7.78
C PHE A 105 -19.33 0.19 -9.12
N PRO A 106 -20.07 0.84 -10.05
CA PRO A 106 -20.39 0.22 -11.33
C PRO A 106 -19.17 0.01 -12.24
N HIS A 107 -18.17 0.90 -12.19
CA HIS A 107 -16.96 0.77 -13.01
C HIS A 107 -16.04 -0.32 -12.47
N ILE A 108 -15.78 -0.36 -11.16
CA ILE A 108 -15.02 -1.45 -10.50
C ILE A 108 -15.75 -2.78 -10.69
N GLY A 109 -17.09 -2.80 -10.61
CA GLY A 109 -17.90 -3.96 -10.92
C GLY A 109 -17.64 -4.50 -12.34
N GLY A 110 -17.44 -3.62 -13.32
CA GLY A 110 -17.04 -4.02 -14.69
C GLY A 110 -15.71 -4.76 -14.78
N MET A 111 -14.88 -4.71 -13.72
CA MET A 111 -13.62 -5.45 -13.59
C MET A 111 -13.73 -6.68 -12.69
N ALA A 112 -14.94 -7.15 -12.37
CA ALA A 112 -15.19 -8.22 -11.40
C ALA A 112 -14.43 -9.52 -11.71
N ASP A 113 -14.28 -9.87 -12.99
CA ASP A 113 -13.58 -11.09 -13.41
C ASP A 113 -12.06 -11.05 -13.16
N ASP A 114 -11.49 -9.88 -12.93
CA ASP A 114 -10.06 -9.67 -12.58
C ASP A 114 -9.84 -9.53 -11.06
N ILE A 115 -10.90 -9.44 -10.27
CA ILE A 115 -10.85 -9.15 -8.83
C ILE A 115 -11.09 -10.41 -7.99
N CYS A 116 -10.26 -10.63 -6.98
CA CYS A 116 -10.54 -11.53 -5.86
C CYS A 116 -11.10 -10.72 -4.69
N MET A 117 -12.40 -10.85 -4.43
CA MET A 117 -13.09 -10.20 -3.31
C MET A 117 -12.89 -11.00 -2.03
N ILE A 118 -12.44 -10.37 -0.95
CA ILE A 118 -12.32 -10.97 0.39
C ILE A 118 -13.40 -10.36 1.27
N ARG A 119 -14.41 -11.18 1.67
CA ARG A 119 -15.54 -10.74 2.52
C ARG A 119 -15.38 -11.13 3.99
N SER A 120 -14.20 -11.57 4.37
CA SER A 120 -13.88 -12.11 5.70
C SER A 120 -12.69 -11.44 6.37
N MET A 121 -12.35 -10.21 5.96
CA MET A 121 -11.29 -9.46 6.61
C MET A 121 -11.62 -9.16 8.07
N GLN A 122 -10.61 -9.23 8.93
CA GLN A 122 -10.73 -8.89 10.34
C GLN A 122 -9.55 -8.05 10.81
N ASN A 123 -9.84 -6.96 11.54
CA ASN A 123 -8.83 -6.15 12.21
C ASN A 123 -8.93 -6.34 13.74
N ILE A 124 -7.83 -6.11 14.44
CA ILE A 124 -7.69 -6.26 15.89
C ILE A 124 -8.24 -5.06 16.67
N ASN A 125 -8.36 -3.90 16.02
CA ASN A 125 -8.75 -2.63 16.64
C ASN A 125 -9.98 -2.02 15.97
N GLY A 126 -10.83 -1.36 16.74
CA GLY A 126 -12.07 -0.71 16.30
C GLY A 126 -12.01 0.81 16.29
N ASP A 127 -10.86 1.44 16.61
CA ASP A 127 -10.64 2.88 16.40
C ASP A 127 -9.76 3.13 15.17
N HIS A 128 -9.95 4.28 14.53
CA HIS A 128 -9.27 4.61 13.29
C HIS A 128 -7.75 4.63 13.41
N PHE A 129 -7.21 5.19 14.49
CA PHE A 129 -5.76 5.31 14.64
C PHE A 129 -5.10 3.93 14.77
N GLY A 130 -5.57 3.10 15.73
CA GLY A 130 -5.02 1.77 15.98
C GLY A 130 -5.26 0.83 14.80
N ALA A 131 -6.45 0.86 14.20
CA ALA A 131 -6.77 0.02 13.04
C ALA A 131 -5.93 0.38 11.80
N THR A 132 -5.72 1.67 11.54
CA THR A 132 -4.90 2.15 10.42
C THR A 132 -3.44 1.74 10.61
N ILE A 133 -2.87 1.95 11.80
CA ILE A 133 -1.50 1.49 12.08
C ILE A 133 -1.40 -0.02 11.97
N GLY A 134 -2.34 -0.78 12.55
CA GLY A 134 -2.37 -2.24 12.50
C GLY A 134 -2.31 -2.77 11.06
N LEU A 135 -3.15 -2.23 10.18
CA LEU A 135 -3.19 -2.61 8.77
C LEU A 135 -1.85 -2.36 8.05
N HIS A 136 -1.19 -1.24 8.35
CA HIS A 136 0.05 -0.86 7.67
C HIS A 136 1.31 -1.48 8.28
N THR A 137 1.33 -1.73 9.59
CA THR A 137 2.57 -2.06 10.31
C THR A 137 2.52 -3.40 11.06
N GLY A 138 1.36 -4.08 11.08
CA GLY A 138 1.14 -5.31 11.84
C GLY A 138 1.06 -5.09 13.37
N SER A 139 0.94 -3.84 13.84
CA SER A 139 0.80 -3.51 15.27
C SER A 139 -0.09 -2.30 15.45
N ASP A 140 -1.11 -2.42 16.27
CA ASP A 140 -2.05 -1.34 16.59
C ASP A 140 -1.57 -0.46 17.76
N THR A 141 -0.49 -0.85 18.43
CA THR A 141 -0.03 -0.24 19.68
C THR A 141 1.37 0.38 19.56
N PHE A 142 2.28 -0.33 18.89
CA PHE A 142 3.67 0.09 18.81
C PHE A 142 4.03 0.63 17.43
N LYS A 143 4.87 1.65 17.40
CA LYS A 143 5.47 2.11 16.14
C LYS A 143 6.33 1.01 15.55
N ARG A 144 6.05 0.64 14.31
CA ARG A 144 6.78 -0.38 13.54
C ARG A 144 6.86 0.04 12.08
N PRO A 145 7.85 -0.47 11.34
CA PRO A 145 7.93 -0.18 9.92
C PRO A 145 6.69 -0.63 9.16
N SER A 146 6.26 0.19 8.21
CA SER A 146 5.12 -0.10 7.35
C SER A 146 5.43 -1.21 6.35
N ILE A 147 4.39 -1.83 5.80
CA ILE A 147 4.50 -2.87 4.76
C ILE A 147 5.33 -2.39 3.57
N GLY A 148 5.15 -1.15 3.10
CA GLY A 148 5.96 -0.58 2.02
C GLY A 148 7.43 -0.46 2.39
N SER A 149 7.74 -0.11 3.66
CA SER A 149 9.10 -0.09 4.18
C SER A 149 9.73 -1.49 4.25
N TRP A 150 8.96 -2.50 4.65
CA TRP A 150 9.42 -3.89 4.64
C TRP A 150 9.66 -4.41 3.21
N VAL A 151 8.80 -4.04 2.26
CA VAL A 151 9.02 -4.38 0.84
C VAL A 151 10.29 -3.72 0.31
N SER A 152 10.50 -2.43 0.61
CA SER A 152 11.74 -1.72 0.29
C SER A 152 12.97 -2.38 0.91
N TYR A 153 12.90 -2.76 2.18
CA TYR A 153 13.98 -3.45 2.89
C TYR A 153 14.28 -4.83 2.30
N GLY A 154 13.25 -5.61 2.02
CA GLY A 154 13.38 -6.98 1.53
C GLY A 154 13.87 -7.08 0.09
N LEU A 155 13.47 -6.16 -0.79
CA LEU A 155 13.65 -6.27 -2.24
C LEU A 155 14.50 -5.15 -2.88
N GLY A 156 14.73 -4.03 -2.17
CA GLY A 156 15.41 -2.87 -2.75
C GLY A 156 14.60 -2.17 -3.84
N THR A 157 15.25 -1.50 -4.78
CA THR A 157 14.62 -0.76 -5.88
C THR A 157 15.08 -1.23 -7.25
N TYR A 158 14.21 -1.12 -8.26
CA TYR A 158 14.60 -1.31 -9.67
C TYR A 158 15.14 -0.01 -10.30
N ASN A 159 14.96 1.13 -9.65
CA ASN A 159 15.38 2.43 -10.15
C ASN A 159 16.15 3.19 -9.07
N ALA A 160 17.44 3.39 -9.28
CA ALA A 160 18.32 4.08 -8.34
C ALA A 160 17.98 5.57 -8.15
N ASN A 161 17.22 6.16 -9.10
CA ASN A 161 16.84 7.57 -9.12
C ASN A 161 15.44 7.83 -8.54
N LEU A 162 14.72 6.78 -8.13
CA LEU A 162 13.42 6.90 -7.48
C LEU A 162 13.39 6.09 -6.18
N PRO A 163 12.70 6.57 -5.13
CA PRO A 163 12.44 5.77 -3.94
C PRO A 163 11.73 4.46 -4.31
N SER A 164 12.07 3.37 -3.62
CA SER A 164 11.40 2.09 -3.81
C SER A 164 9.97 2.06 -3.26
N PHE A 165 9.65 3.00 -2.35
CA PHE A 165 8.34 3.20 -1.75
C PHE A 165 7.90 4.65 -1.86
N MET A 166 6.76 4.88 -2.51
CA MET A 166 6.19 6.22 -2.70
C MET A 166 4.71 6.22 -2.28
N VAL A 167 4.27 7.33 -1.69
CA VAL A 167 2.91 7.47 -1.14
C VAL A 167 2.26 8.71 -1.70
N ILE A 168 1.20 8.57 -2.48
CA ILE A 168 0.42 9.70 -2.99
C ILE A 168 -0.73 9.96 -2.02
N SER A 169 -0.62 11.07 -1.28
CA SER A 169 -1.55 11.40 -0.20
C SER A 169 -1.82 12.90 -0.17
N PRO A 170 -3.00 13.35 -0.62
CA PRO A 170 -3.39 14.77 -0.60
C PRO A 170 -3.45 15.33 0.82
N GLY A 171 -4.04 14.59 1.74
CA GLY A 171 -4.11 14.87 3.17
C GLY A 171 -3.34 13.83 3.99
N LEU A 172 -3.47 13.86 5.30
CA LEU A 172 -2.93 12.84 6.19
C LEU A 172 -4.07 11.88 6.58
N PRO A 173 -3.90 10.56 6.45
CA PRO A 173 -4.85 9.59 6.96
C PRO A 173 -4.81 9.55 8.49
N TYR A 174 -5.69 8.78 9.11
CA TYR A 174 -5.51 8.44 10.53
C TYR A 174 -4.12 7.84 10.75
N ALA A 175 -3.51 8.13 11.89
CA ALA A 175 -2.11 7.84 12.20
C ALA A 175 -1.06 8.62 11.38
N GLY A 176 -1.46 9.49 10.45
CA GLY A 176 -0.56 10.40 9.74
C GLY A 176 0.59 9.70 9.02
N GLY A 177 1.78 10.26 9.09
CA GLY A 177 2.97 9.73 8.43
C GLY A 177 3.50 8.39 8.97
N GLN A 178 2.92 7.85 10.04
CA GLN A 178 3.34 6.56 10.58
C GLN A 178 2.99 5.41 9.63
N VAL A 179 1.96 5.56 8.77
CA VAL A 179 1.55 4.53 7.80
C VAL A 179 2.59 4.28 6.69
N TRP A 180 3.54 5.20 6.50
CA TRP A 180 4.69 5.01 5.58
C TRP A 180 6.05 5.15 6.27
N GLY A 181 6.07 5.07 7.60
CA GLY A 181 7.29 5.15 8.41
C GLY A 181 8.18 3.93 8.26
N SER A 182 9.50 4.14 8.35
CA SER A 182 10.49 3.05 8.41
C SER A 182 10.85 2.63 9.83
N ASP A 183 10.53 3.47 10.82
CA ASP A 183 10.77 3.24 12.25
C ASP A 183 12.20 2.73 12.55
N PHE A 184 12.33 1.51 13.05
CA PHE A 184 13.62 0.91 13.36
C PHE A 184 14.38 0.38 12.12
N LEU A 185 13.75 0.29 10.95
CA LEU A 185 14.47 0.06 9.69
C LEU A 185 15.26 1.32 9.30
N PRO A 186 16.34 1.20 8.53
CA PRO A 186 17.05 2.38 8.02
C PRO A 186 16.13 3.34 7.28
N VAL A 187 16.32 4.63 7.50
CA VAL A 187 15.45 5.72 6.98
C VAL A 187 15.28 5.71 5.46
N LEU A 188 16.24 5.13 4.72
CA LEU A 188 16.17 4.99 3.26
C LEU A 188 15.01 4.11 2.76
N HIS A 189 14.38 3.33 3.66
CA HIS A 189 13.22 2.51 3.36
C HIS A 189 11.89 3.21 3.67
N GLN A 190 11.93 4.43 4.21
CA GLN A 190 10.73 5.22 4.48
C GLN A 190 10.04 5.64 3.19
N GLY A 191 8.69 5.63 3.21
CA GLY A 191 7.91 6.11 2.08
C GLY A 191 8.10 7.60 1.80
N THR A 192 8.27 7.95 0.53
CA THR A 192 8.34 9.34 0.09
C THR A 192 6.94 9.82 -0.27
N ARG A 193 6.45 10.83 0.47
CA ARG A 193 5.12 11.40 0.21
C ARG A 193 5.11 12.31 -1.00
N ILE A 194 4.12 12.12 -1.86
CA ILE A 194 3.74 12.96 -2.99
C ILE A 194 2.42 13.65 -2.65
N ILE A 195 2.36 14.96 -2.82
CA ILE A 195 1.14 15.76 -2.60
C ILE A 195 0.61 16.20 -3.96
N PRO A 196 -0.56 15.72 -4.42
CA PRO A 196 -1.11 16.12 -5.70
C PRO A 196 -1.20 17.65 -5.85
N GLY A 197 -0.69 18.18 -6.95
CA GLY A 197 -0.61 19.61 -7.21
C GLY A 197 0.40 19.96 -8.31
N ALA A 198 0.63 21.23 -8.52
CA ALA A 198 1.58 21.71 -9.52
C ALA A 198 3.04 21.34 -9.19
N GLU A 199 3.36 21.21 -7.91
CA GLU A 199 4.68 20.77 -7.42
C GLU A 199 4.47 19.57 -6.46
N PRO A 200 4.35 18.34 -6.98
CA PRO A 200 4.01 17.17 -6.18
C PRO A 200 5.06 16.80 -5.13
N ILE A 201 6.32 17.17 -5.37
CA ILE A 201 7.45 16.97 -4.45
C ILE A 201 8.18 18.30 -4.32
N ALA A 202 8.40 18.75 -3.11
CA ALA A 202 9.12 19.99 -2.83
C ALA A 202 10.55 19.94 -3.38
N ASN A 203 11.00 21.06 -3.98
CA ASN A 203 12.33 21.20 -4.59
C ASN A 203 12.62 20.20 -5.73
N MET A 204 11.59 19.73 -6.43
CA MET A 204 11.75 18.85 -7.59
C MET A 204 12.49 19.54 -8.75
N HIS A 205 12.35 20.85 -8.87
CA HIS A 205 13.09 21.63 -9.85
C HIS A 205 14.47 22.03 -9.32
N ARG A 206 15.48 21.88 -10.18
CA ARG A 206 16.84 22.34 -9.84
C ARG A 206 16.87 23.85 -9.62
N ARG A 207 17.74 24.29 -8.74
CA ARG A 207 18.00 25.73 -8.48
C ARG A 207 19.09 26.31 -9.39
N THR A 208 19.98 25.46 -9.91
CA THR A 208 21.06 25.85 -10.83
C THR A 208 20.53 26.09 -12.22
N SER A 209 21.17 27.02 -12.96
CA SER A 209 20.74 27.41 -14.31
C SER A 209 21.06 26.33 -15.36
N THR A 210 22.07 25.49 -15.13
CA THR A 210 22.50 24.46 -16.08
C THR A 210 22.69 23.07 -15.43
N ASN A 211 22.59 22.02 -16.25
CA ASN A 211 22.88 20.64 -15.81
C ASN A 211 24.36 20.47 -15.45
N SER A 212 25.27 21.26 -16.05
CA SER A 212 26.70 21.22 -15.74
C SER A 212 26.94 21.70 -14.31
N GLN A 213 26.44 22.89 -13.98
CA GLN A 213 26.57 23.44 -12.63
C GLN A 213 26.02 22.53 -11.57
N GLN A 214 24.85 21.90 -11.82
CA GLN A 214 24.31 20.94 -10.86
C GLN A 214 25.21 19.71 -10.67
N ARG A 215 25.79 19.17 -11.75
CA ARG A 215 26.75 18.04 -11.64
C ARG A 215 27.99 18.43 -10.85
N ASP A 216 28.52 19.64 -11.07
CA ASP A 216 29.68 20.10 -10.35
C ASP A 216 29.41 20.28 -8.86
N GLU A 217 28.25 20.84 -8.49
CA GLU A 217 27.80 20.94 -7.10
C GLU A 217 27.61 19.55 -6.44
N LEU A 218 26.94 18.60 -7.13
CA LEU A 218 26.74 17.24 -6.62
C LEU A 218 28.09 16.51 -6.49
N GLY A 219 29.03 16.68 -7.43
CA GLY A 219 30.36 16.10 -7.35
C GLY A 219 31.17 16.64 -6.16
N LEU A 220 31.03 17.92 -5.87
CA LEU A 220 31.65 18.53 -4.67
C LEU A 220 31.03 17.99 -3.37
N LEU A 221 29.72 17.84 -3.33
CA LEU A 221 29.02 17.24 -2.19
C LEU A 221 29.46 15.77 -1.99
N GLU A 222 29.56 15.00 -3.06
CA GLU A 222 30.05 13.62 -3.00
C GLU A 222 31.47 13.55 -2.43
N PHE A 223 32.37 14.42 -2.89
CA PHE A 223 33.72 14.53 -2.36
C PHE A 223 33.73 14.78 -0.87
N PHE A 224 32.98 15.79 -0.36
CA PHE A 224 32.90 16.07 1.06
C PHE A 224 32.23 14.94 1.86
N ASN A 225 31.19 14.30 1.32
CA ASN A 225 30.53 13.18 1.94
C ASN A 225 31.51 11.99 2.09
N ASN A 226 32.32 11.69 1.08
CA ASN A 226 33.34 10.64 1.13
C ASN A 226 34.44 10.97 2.15
N GLN A 227 34.87 12.23 2.24
CA GLN A 227 35.79 12.66 3.29
C GLN A 227 35.17 12.48 4.70
N HIS A 228 33.90 12.84 4.85
CA HIS A 228 33.20 12.70 6.13
C HIS A 228 32.97 11.23 6.52
N LEU A 229 32.81 10.33 5.54
CA LEU A 229 32.73 8.89 5.76
C LEU A 229 34.06 8.26 6.14
N HIS A 230 35.20 8.86 5.77
CA HIS A 230 36.49 8.31 6.08
C HIS A 230 36.70 8.16 7.59
N GLY A 231 37.01 6.95 8.04
CA GLY A 231 37.08 6.55 9.44
C GLY A 231 35.72 6.30 10.13
N ARG A 232 34.61 6.47 9.41
CA ARG A 232 33.22 6.25 9.86
C ARG A 232 32.46 5.27 8.97
N GLU A 233 33.15 4.42 8.24
CA GLU A 233 32.56 3.49 7.27
C GLU A 233 31.54 2.52 7.88
N ASN A 234 31.57 2.37 9.20
CA ASN A 234 30.61 1.54 9.96
C ASN A 234 29.36 2.30 10.44
N ASP A 235 29.29 3.62 10.23
CA ASP A 235 28.11 4.40 10.57
C ASP A 235 27.02 4.22 9.48
N SER A 236 26.12 3.28 9.75
CA SER A 236 25.01 2.97 8.85
C SER A 236 24.02 4.14 8.70
N ASN A 237 23.86 4.99 9.72
CA ASN A 237 22.96 6.14 9.67
C ASN A 237 23.53 7.23 8.76
N LEU A 238 24.83 7.49 8.85
CA LEU A 238 25.50 8.45 7.97
C LEU A 238 25.41 8.03 6.50
N ARG A 239 25.69 6.75 6.20
CA ARG A 239 25.55 6.21 4.83
C ARG A 239 24.11 6.29 4.33
N ALA A 240 23.14 5.93 5.16
CA ALA A 240 21.73 6.03 4.80
C ALA A 240 21.31 7.46 4.49
N ARG A 241 21.81 8.44 5.25
CA ARG A 241 21.54 9.86 5.03
C ARG A 241 22.14 10.35 3.72
N ILE A 242 23.40 10.02 3.43
CA ILE A 242 24.05 10.37 2.15
C ILE A 242 23.24 9.77 1.00
N LYS A 243 22.88 8.50 1.08
CA LYS A 243 22.09 7.83 0.04
C LYS A 243 20.71 8.46 -0.16
N SER A 244 20.08 8.94 0.91
CA SER A 244 18.80 9.67 0.84
C SER A 244 18.93 10.96 0.00
N PHE A 245 20.02 11.73 0.19
CA PHE A 245 20.29 12.94 -0.61
C PHE A 245 20.62 12.61 -2.07
N GLU A 246 21.40 11.56 -2.34
CA GLU A 246 21.67 11.09 -3.71
C GLU A 246 20.38 10.69 -4.43
N THR A 247 19.48 9.97 -3.76
CA THR A 247 18.17 9.61 -4.30
C THR A 247 17.33 10.86 -4.58
N ALA A 248 17.33 11.84 -3.65
CA ALA A 248 16.63 13.11 -3.85
C ALA A 248 17.17 13.90 -5.07
N ALA A 249 18.48 13.91 -5.28
CA ALA A 249 19.09 14.51 -6.46
C ALA A 249 18.71 13.75 -7.75
N GLY A 250 18.69 12.41 -7.71
CA GLY A 250 18.21 11.56 -8.81
C GLY A 250 16.74 11.80 -9.15
N MET A 251 15.91 12.07 -8.14
CA MET A 251 14.50 12.39 -8.34
C MET A 251 14.27 13.67 -9.14
N GLN A 252 15.12 14.67 -9.02
CA GLN A 252 15.02 15.89 -9.83
C GLN A 252 15.10 15.63 -11.35
N THR A 253 15.69 14.51 -11.75
CA THR A 253 15.77 14.08 -13.15
C THR A 253 14.67 13.10 -13.53
N ALA A 254 14.37 12.12 -12.67
CA ALA A 254 13.48 11.01 -12.99
C ALA A 254 12.00 11.26 -12.64
N ALA A 255 11.73 12.01 -11.56
CA ALA A 255 10.38 12.23 -11.09
C ALA A 255 9.53 13.17 -11.99
N PRO A 256 10.06 14.28 -12.56
CA PRO A 256 9.26 15.14 -13.43
C PRO A 256 8.55 14.39 -14.54
N GLU A 257 9.24 13.44 -15.17
CA GLU A 257 8.65 12.63 -16.25
C GLU A 257 7.49 11.74 -15.76
N ALA A 258 7.54 11.24 -14.53
CA ALA A 258 6.44 10.45 -13.96
C ALA A 258 5.18 11.29 -13.74
N PHE A 259 5.33 12.56 -13.40
CA PHE A 259 4.24 13.50 -13.13
C PHE A 259 3.73 14.25 -14.37
N ASP A 260 4.50 14.26 -15.46
CA ASP A 260 4.08 14.87 -16.73
C ASP A 260 3.08 13.97 -17.46
N LEU A 261 1.78 14.24 -17.26
CA LEU A 261 0.69 13.53 -17.91
C LEU A 261 0.37 14.06 -19.32
N SER A 262 1.05 15.11 -19.80
CA SER A 262 0.77 15.72 -21.11
C SER A 262 0.97 14.76 -22.28
N LYS A 263 1.84 13.75 -22.11
CA LYS A 263 2.15 12.72 -23.10
C LYS A 263 1.13 11.57 -23.16
N GLU A 264 0.23 11.47 -22.19
CA GLU A 264 -0.85 10.47 -22.22
C GLU A 264 -1.90 10.87 -23.25
N THR A 265 -2.56 9.89 -23.88
CA THR A 265 -3.61 10.15 -24.87
C THR A 265 -4.89 10.66 -24.23
N ASP A 266 -5.78 11.29 -25.01
CA ASP A 266 -7.09 11.70 -24.52
C ASP A 266 -7.90 10.49 -24.02
N ALA A 267 -7.85 9.36 -24.74
CA ALA A 267 -8.49 8.12 -24.33
C ALA A 267 -7.96 7.62 -22.97
N THR A 268 -6.66 7.79 -22.69
CA THR A 268 -6.09 7.46 -21.38
C THR A 268 -6.63 8.42 -20.31
N HIS A 269 -6.68 9.73 -20.58
CA HIS A 269 -7.26 10.68 -19.64
C HIS A 269 -8.71 10.37 -19.31
N ASP A 270 -9.52 10.10 -20.33
CA ASP A 270 -10.95 9.74 -20.19
C ASP A 270 -11.12 8.46 -19.36
N LEU A 271 -10.26 7.46 -19.58
CA LEU A 271 -10.28 6.20 -18.85
C LEU A 271 -10.14 6.41 -17.33
N TYR A 272 -9.28 7.34 -16.92
CA TYR A 272 -9.07 7.70 -15.50
C TYR A 272 -10.03 8.80 -15.00
N GLY A 273 -10.95 9.26 -15.83
CA GLY A 273 -11.86 10.36 -15.49
C GLY A 273 -11.14 11.71 -15.33
N LEU A 274 -10.04 11.93 -16.01
CA LEU A 274 -9.23 13.14 -15.96
C LEU A 274 -9.44 14.03 -17.18
N LYS A 275 -9.28 15.32 -16.96
CA LYS A 275 -9.09 16.30 -18.03
C LYS A 275 -7.61 16.63 -18.20
N ARG A 276 -7.24 17.02 -19.41
CA ARG A 276 -5.86 17.50 -19.63
C ARG A 276 -5.55 18.69 -18.73
N GLY A 277 -4.38 18.65 -18.09
CA GLY A 277 -3.94 19.67 -17.15
C GLY A 277 -4.40 19.45 -15.70
N ASP A 278 -5.21 18.44 -15.43
CA ASP A 278 -5.53 18.07 -14.05
C ASP A 278 -4.28 17.63 -13.29
N THR A 279 -4.07 18.20 -12.12
CA THR A 279 -2.93 17.89 -11.24
C THR A 279 -3.37 17.34 -9.88
N LYS A 280 -4.67 17.08 -9.70
CA LYS A 280 -5.30 16.64 -8.45
C LYS A 280 -6.39 15.62 -8.71
N GLY A 281 -6.94 15.07 -7.62
CA GLY A 281 -8.00 14.07 -7.66
C GLY A 281 -7.46 12.64 -7.71
N PHE A 282 -8.35 11.68 -7.44
CA PHE A 282 -7.94 10.28 -7.35
C PHE A 282 -7.54 9.69 -8.72
N GLY A 283 -8.14 10.18 -9.81
CA GLY A 283 -7.72 9.85 -11.17
C GLY A 283 -6.25 10.20 -11.45
N TRP A 284 -5.81 11.39 -11.01
CA TRP A 284 -4.42 11.78 -11.09
C TRP A 284 -3.52 10.86 -10.26
N GLN A 285 -3.94 10.51 -9.03
CA GLN A 285 -3.19 9.58 -8.18
C GLN A 285 -3.04 8.22 -8.85
N CYS A 286 -4.12 7.65 -9.40
CA CYS A 286 -4.11 6.37 -10.10
C CYS A 286 -3.20 6.39 -11.33
N MET A 287 -3.28 7.41 -12.18
CA MET A 287 -2.44 7.51 -13.38
C MET A 287 -0.96 7.71 -13.03
N VAL A 288 -0.65 8.55 -12.06
CA VAL A 288 0.73 8.73 -11.57
C VAL A 288 1.23 7.45 -10.90
N GLY A 289 0.40 6.77 -10.10
CA GLY A 289 0.73 5.49 -9.47
C GLY A 289 1.16 4.45 -10.51
N ARG A 290 0.40 4.30 -11.61
CA ARG A 290 0.75 3.43 -12.74
C ARG A 290 2.09 3.84 -13.36
N ARG A 291 2.31 5.14 -13.62
CA ARG A 291 3.55 5.65 -14.21
C ARG A 291 4.77 5.47 -13.31
N LEU A 292 4.60 5.51 -12.00
CA LEU A 292 5.67 5.24 -11.04
C LEU A 292 6.09 3.77 -11.05
N ILE A 293 5.14 2.83 -11.08
CA ILE A 293 5.47 1.41 -11.15
C ILE A 293 6.13 1.04 -12.48
N GLU A 294 5.74 1.65 -13.60
CA GLU A 294 6.41 1.51 -14.90
C GLU A 294 7.89 1.91 -14.84
N ARG A 295 8.22 2.88 -13.96
CA ARG A 295 9.57 3.40 -13.76
C ARG A 295 10.36 2.69 -12.67
N GLY A 296 9.84 1.57 -12.18
CA GLY A 296 10.55 0.69 -11.26
C GLY A 296 10.35 0.99 -9.78
N VAL A 297 9.37 1.82 -9.40
CA VAL A 297 8.94 1.93 -8.00
C VAL A 297 8.26 0.62 -7.58
N ARG A 298 8.69 0.04 -6.46
CA ARG A 298 8.21 -1.28 -6.03
C ARG A 298 6.87 -1.23 -5.31
N PHE A 299 6.66 -0.21 -4.51
CA PHE A 299 5.45 -0.05 -3.72
C PHE A 299 4.94 1.37 -3.86
N VAL A 300 3.74 1.53 -4.41
CA VAL A 300 3.06 2.82 -4.53
C VAL A 300 1.77 2.73 -3.75
N GLU A 301 1.63 3.58 -2.74
CA GLU A 301 0.40 3.71 -1.96
C GLU A 301 -0.39 4.93 -2.41
N LEU A 302 -1.67 4.74 -2.70
CA LEU A 302 -2.62 5.79 -3.06
C LEU A 302 -3.64 5.93 -1.94
N ILE A 303 -3.64 7.08 -1.25
CA ILE A 303 -4.52 7.32 -0.12
C ILE A 303 -5.69 8.19 -0.57
N ASP A 304 -6.92 7.68 -0.44
CA ASP A 304 -8.15 8.44 -0.63
C ASP A 304 -8.65 8.96 0.72
N GLY A 305 -8.92 10.26 0.74
CA GLY A 305 -9.43 10.92 1.94
C GLY A 305 -8.33 11.33 2.94
N ASP A 306 -8.80 11.96 3.99
CA ASP A 306 -8.01 12.39 5.15
C ASP A 306 -8.89 12.37 6.42
N THR A 307 -8.43 12.95 7.52
CA THR A 307 -9.17 12.95 8.79
C THR A 307 -10.31 13.98 8.87
N ARG A 308 -10.56 14.78 7.82
CA ARG A 308 -11.64 15.76 7.80
C ARG A 308 -12.99 15.10 7.54
N ILE A 309 -14.01 15.51 8.28
CA ILE A 309 -15.40 15.09 8.04
C ILE A 309 -15.77 15.40 6.57
N ASP A 310 -16.52 14.53 5.92
CA ASP A 310 -16.94 14.61 4.51
C ASP A 310 -15.85 14.40 3.46
N TYR A 311 -14.60 14.17 3.85
CA TYR A 311 -13.47 13.86 2.96
C TYR A 311 -12.93 12.44 3.13
N ASN A 312 -13.62 11.60 3.89
CA ASN A 312 -13.27 10.20 4.12
C ASN A 312 -14.53 9.33 4.27
N TRP A 313 -14.33 8.03 4.43
CA TRP A 313 -15.40 7.03 4.52
C TRP A 313 -16.01 6.89 5.93
N ASP A 314 -15.62 7.76 6.87
CA ASP A 314 -16.14 7.76 8.25
C ASP A 314 -17.53 8.40 8.35
N ALA A 315 -18.57 7.58 8.14
CA ALA A 315 -19.95 8.02 8.03
C ALA A 315 -20.80 7.57 9.23
N HIS A 316 -20.60 8.20 10.39
CA HIS A 316 -21.37 7.90 11.61
C HIS A 316 -22.81 8.41 11.60
N ALA A 317 -23.02 9.61 11.12
CA ALA A 317 -24.33 10.26 11.15
C ALA A 317 -25.08 10.14 9.83
N ASN A 318 -24.36 10.20 8.72
CA ASN A 318 -24.95 10.26 7.39
C ASN A 318 -24.06 9.55 6.35
N MET A 319 -24.68 8.64 5.58
CA MET A 319 -24.03 7.91 4.49
C MET A 319 -24.15 8.62 3.13
N SER A 320 -24.82 9.75 3.01
CA SER A 320 -25.04 10.44 1.71
C SER A 320 -23.73 10.79 0.99
N ASN A 321 -22.67 10.99 1.77
CA ASN A 321 -21.34 11.30 1.27
C ASN A 321 -20.70 10.17 0.45
N TYR A 322 -21.15 8.92 0.66
CA TYR A 322 -20.66 7.74 -0.08
C TYR A 322 -20.82 7.86 -1.59
N ASN A 323 -21.91 8.51 -2.06
CA ASN A 323 -22.10 8.76 -3.50
C ASN A 323 -21.00 9.65 -4.09
N LYS A 324 -20.51 10.63 -3.33
CA LYS A 324 -19.42 11.51 -3.77
C LYS A 324 -18.09 10.80 -3.70
N LEU A 325 -17.81 10.11 -2.59
CA LEU A 325 -16.56 9.36 -2.37
C LEU A 325 -16.41 8.24 -3.40
N ALA A 326 -17.46 7.46 -3.63
CA ALA A 326 -17.44 6.38 -4.60
C ALA A 326 -17.18 6.90 -6.02
N ARG A 327 -17.90 7.96 -6.46
CA ARG A 327 -17.67 8.58 -7.78
C ARG A 327 -16.24 9.09 -7.95
N ASN A 328 -15.58 9.52 -6.86
CA ASN A 328 -14.20 10.00 -6.90
C ASN A 328 -13.21 8.87 -7.21
N VAL A 329 -13.51 7.64 -6.78
CA VAL A 329 -12.54 6.52 -6.85
C VAL A 329 -12.93 5.42 -7.84
N ASP A 330 -14.20 5.22 -8.15
CA ASP A 330 -14.71 4.08 -8.92
C ASP A 330 -14.15 4.03 -10.35
N GLN A 331 -14.40 5.07 -11.15
CA GLN A 331 -13.88 5.15 -12.51
C GLN A 331 -12.34 5.16 -12.55
N PRO A 332 -11.62 5.95 -11.73
CA PRO A 332 -10.17 5.94 -11.71
C PRO A 332 -9.55 4.58 -11.39
N ILE A 333 -10.09 3.85 -10.41
CA ILE A 333 -9.59 2.52 -10.05
C ILE A 333 -9.85 1.53 -11.20
N ALA A 334 -11.05 1.48 -11.74
CA ALA A 334 -11.38 0.61 -12.86
C ALA A 334 -10.54 0.95 -14.11
N GLY A 335 -10.35 2.25 -14.38
CA GLY A 335 -9.49 2.74 -15.45
C GLY A 335 -8.04 2.29 -15.27
N MET A 336 -7.52 2.36 -14.05
CA MET A 336 -6.17 1.90 -13.74
C MET A 336 -6.04 0.37 -13.92
N LEU A 337 -7.00 -0.42 -13.45
CA LEU A 337 -6.99 -1.88 -13.64
C LEU A 337 -6.99 -2.22 -15.13
N LYS A 338 -7.84 -1.56 -15.91
CA LYS A 338 -7.89 -1.76 -17.35
C LYS A 338 -6.58 -1.35 -18.04
N ASP A 339 -6.01 -0.19 -17.71
CA ASP A 339 -4.77 0.31 -18.30
C ASP A 339 -3.57 -0.61 -17.96
N LEU A 340 -3.51 -1.12 -16.73
CA LEU A 340 -2.52 -2.12 -16.33
C LEU A 340 -2.66 -3.41 -17.15
N LYS A 341 -3.88 -3.87 -17.40
CA LYS A 341 -4.18 -5.05 -18.19
C LYS A 341 -3.81 -4.86 -19.66
N ASP A 342 -4.26 -3.76 -20.26
CA ASP A 342 -3.99 -3.43 -21.66
C ASP A 342 -2.48 -3.28 -21.96
N ARG A 343 -1.69 -2.87 -20.97
CA ARG A 343 -0.21 -2.73 -21.05
C ARG A 343 0.55 -4.00 -20.68
N GLY A 344 -0.12 -5.09 -20.29
CA GLY A 344 0.52 -6.30 -19.78
C GLY A 344 1.19 -6.14 -18.41
N LEU A 345 0.95 -5.03 -17.70
CA LEU A 345 1.53 -4.77 -16.38
C LEU A 345 0.81 -5.52 -15.27
N MET A 346 -0.43 -5.94 -15.50
CA MET A 346 -1.24 -6.66 -14.52
C MET A 346 -0.64 -8.03 -14.16
N GLU A 347 0.17 -8.61 -15.06
CA GLU A 347 0.80 -9.93 -14.87
C GLU A 347 1.79 -9.94 -13.71
N ASP A 348 2.45 -8.81 -13.42
CA ASP A 348 3.47 -8.69 -12.39
C ASP A 348 3.25 -7.51 -11.41
N THR A 349 2.07 -6.90 -11.45
CA THR A 349 1.61 -5.86 -10.52
C THR A 349 0.47 -6.38 -9.68
N LEU A 350 0.63 -6.34 -8.36
CA LEU A 350 -0.44 -6.60 -7.41
C LEU A 350 -1.17 -5.28 -7.09
N VAL A 351 -2.46 -5.23 -7.34
CA VAL A 351 -3.33 -4.13 -6.90
C VAL A 351 -4.10 -4.57 -5.67
N VAL A 352 -4.04 -3.78 -4.62
CA VAL A 352 -4.64 -4.04 -3.31
C VAL A 352 -5.62 -2.92 -2.98
N PHE A 353 -6.88 -3.24 -2.72
CA PHE A 353 -7.85 -2.31 -2.15
C PHE A 353 -8.01 -2.63 -0.66
N ALA A 354 -7.81 -1.65 0.19
CA ALA A 354 -7.87 -1.81 1.63
C ALA A 354 -8.50 -0.60 2.32
N THR A 355 -9.06 -0.87 3.48
CA THR A 355 -9.55 0.12 4.46
C THR A 355 -9.24 -0.43 5.85
N GLU A 356 -9.22 0.42 6.87
CA GLU A 356 -8.79 0.01 8.21
C GLU A 356 -9.79 -0.92 8.91
N PHE A 357 -11.10 -0.80 8.62
CA PHE A 357 -12.18 -1.68 9.09
C PHE A 357 -13.47 -1.43 8.29
N GLY A 358 -14.55 -2.12 8.61
CA GLY A 358 -15.87 -1.96 8.02
C GLY A 358 -16.82 -1.12 8.87
N ARG A 359 -18.12 -1.23 8.55
CA ARG A 359 -19.18 -0.52 9.25
C ARG A 359 -20.27 -1.47 9.73
N GLY A 360 -20.77 -1.22 10.94
CA GLY A 360 -21.72 -2.10 11.61
C GLY A 360 -23.09 -2.19 10.94
N PRO A 361 -23.79 -3.34 11.13
CA PRO A 361 -25.12 -3.58 10.55
C PRO A 361 -26.27 -2.92 11.31
N PHE A 362 -25.98 -2.17 12.37
CA PHE A 362 -27.00 -1.60 13.25
C PHE A 362 -26.88 -0.10 13.35
N GLN A 363 -28.00 0.53 13.67
CA GLN A 363 -28.13 1.95 13.98
C GLN A 363 -28.75 2.14 15.37
N PRO A 364 -28.47 3.29 16.05
CA PRO A 364 -29.02 3.54 17.40
C PRO A 364 -30.51 3.84 17.41
N ASN A 365 -31.02 4.48 16.37
CA ASN A 365 -32.42 4.86 16.21
C ASN A 365 -32.86 4.69 14.75
N PRO A 366 -34.18 4.47 14.48
CA PRO A 366 -34.72 4.49 13.13
C PRO A 366 -34.41 5.83 12.43
N GLY A 367 -34.18 5.79 11.13
CA GLY A 367 -33.92 6.97 10.31
C GLY A 367 -32.51 7.55 10.39
N VAL A 368 -31.61 7.02 11.23
CA VAL A 368 -30.19 7.36 11.20
C VAL A 368 -29.54 6.73 9.98
N SER A 369 -28.95 7.53 9.11
CA SER A 369 -28.35 6.98 7.89
C SER A 369 -26.89 6.52 8.05
N GLY A 370 -26.21 6.86 9.14
CA GLY A 370 -24.83 6.48 9.42
C GLY A 370 -24.66 5.10 10.05
N ARG A 371 -23.40 4.63 10.17
CA ARG A 371 -23.03 3.37 10.78
C ARG A 371 -21.82 3.54 11.70
N GLY A 372 -21.78 2.81 12.80
CA GLY A 372 -20.62 2.73 13.71
C GLY A 372 -19.46 1.93 13.12
N HIS A 373 -18.28 2.03 13.75
CA HIS A 373 -17.10 1.24 13.40
C HIS A 373 -17.31 -0.25 13.57
N HIS A 374 -16.68 -1.05 12.71
CA HIS A 374 -16.81 -2.50 12.76
C HIS A 374 -15.53 -3.22 12.29
N ALA A 375 -14.70 -3.63 13.25
CA ALA A 375 -13.44 -4.32 12.98
C ALA A 375 -13.57 -5.84 12.85
N ARG A 376 -14.70 -6.42 13.29
CA ARG A 376 -14.89 -7.89 13.37
C ARG A 376 -15.05 -8.55 12.02
N VAL A 377 -15.55 -7.82 11.03
CA VAL A 377 -15.59 -8.24 9.63
C VAL A 377 -15.67 -7.03 8.71
N PHE A 378 -14.97 -7.08 7.61
CA PHE A 378 -15.05 -6.09 6.52
C PHE A 378 -14.58 -6.72 5.20
N SER A 379 -14.66 -5.95 4.12
CA SER A 379 -14.24 -6.40 2.80
C SER A 379 -13.02 -5.65 2.30
N SER A 380 -12.14 -6.37 1.62
CA SER A 380 -11.03 -5.88 0.81
C SER A 380 -10.99 -6.69 -0.47
N TRP A 381 -10.18 -6.27 -1.46
CA TRP A 381 -9.97 -7.07 -2.64
C TRP A 381 -8.55 -6.94 -3.18
N LEU A 382 -8.15 -7.94 -3.95
CA LEU A 382 -6.86 -8.04 -4.62
C LEU A 382 -7.09 -8.29 -6.12
N ALA A 383 -6.18 -7.79 -6.96
CA ALA A 383 -6.20 -8.05 -8.39
C ALA A 383 -4.77 -8.14 -8.97
N GLY A 384 -4.61 -8.87 -10.05
CA GLY A 384 -3.32 -9.00 -10.76
C GLY A 384 -2.39 -10.07 -10.18
N ALA A 385 -1.18 -10.00 -10.53
CA ALA A 385 0.01 -10.80 -10.19
C ALA A 385 -0.20 -12.01 -9.26
N GLY A 386 -0.60 -13.15 -9.80
CA GLY A 386 -0.72 -14.41 -9.04
C GLY A 386 -2.00 -14.53 -8.20
N ILE A 387 -2.96 -13.61 -8.35
CA ILE A 387 -4.29 -13.67 -7.74
C ILE A 387 -5.27 -14.36 -8.69
N LYS A 388 -6.14 -15.19 -8.15
CA LYS A 388 -7.30 -15.75 -8.87
C LYS A 388 -8.37 -14.67 -9.02
N GLY A 389 -8.55 -14.11 -10.21
CA GLY A 389 -9.66 -13.22 -10.50
C GLY A 389 -11.01 -13.90 -10.54
N GLY A 390 -12.10 -13.13 -10.46
CA GLY A 390 -13.46 -13.61 -10.59
C GLY A 390 -13.93 -14.48 -9.43
N MET A 391 -13.37 -14.32 -8.22
CA MET A 391 -13.77 -15.13 -7.05
C MET A 391 -14.08 -14.29 -5.83
N VAL A 392 -14.85 -14.87 -4.92
CA VAL A 392 -15.09 -14.37 -3.58
C VAL A 392 -14.47 -15.35 -2.60
N HIS A 393 -13.61 -14.87 -1.69
CA HIS A 393 -13.00 -15.64 -0.60
C HIS A 393 -13.61 -15.25 0.73
N GLY A 394 -13.96 -16.27 1.50
CA GLY A 394 -14.58 -16.11 2.81
C GLY A 394 -15.98 -15.47 2.75
N ALA A 395 -16.64 -15.42 3.87
CA ALA A 395 -17.95 -14.79 4.01
C ALA A 395 -18.12 -14.18 5.39
N SER A 396 -18.91 -13.12 5.47
CA SER A 396 -19.53 -12.68 6.72
C SER A 396 -20.87 -13.38 6.96
N ASP A 397 -21.38 -13.29 8.17
CA ASP A 397 -22.69 -13.82 8.53
C ASP A 397 -23.84 -13.07 7.81
N GLU A 398 -25.08 -13.53 8.02
CA GLU A 398 -26.27 -12.94 7.41
C GLU A 398 -26.46 -11.45 7.72
N LEU A 399 -25.87 -10.97 8.79
CA LEU A 399 -25.93 -9.59 9.23
C LEU A 399 -24.70 -8.77 8.78
N GLY A 400 -23.60 -9.40 8.37
CA GLY A 400 -22.31 -8.72 8.23
C GLY A 400 -21.74 -8.26 9.57
N GLU A 401 -22.04 -9.02 10.66
CA GLU A 401 -21.60 -8.71 12.02
C GLU A 401 -20.35 -9.51 12.41
N GLN A 402 -20.19 -10.72 11.88
CA GLN A 402 -19.09 -11.64 12.19
C GLN A 402 -18.58 -12.30 10.91
N VAL A 403 -17.35 -12.77 10.94
CA VAL A 403 -16.86 -13.70 9.92
C VAL A 403 -17.60 -15.03 10.08
N ALA A 404 -18.15 -15.57 9.01
CA ALA A 404 -18.81 -16.87 8.98
C ALA A 404 -17.84 -18.00 8.63
N ASN A 405 -16.94 -17.77 7.67
CA ASN A 405 -15.91 -18.74 7.26
C ASN A 405 -14.67 -18.06 6.66
N ASP A 406 -13.59 -18.81 6.61
CA ASP A 406 -12.31 -18.42 5.96
C ASP A 406 -11.82 -17.03 6.38
N VAL A 407 -11.67 -16.81 7.69
CA VAL A 407 -11.20 -15.54 8.25
C VAL A 407 -9.84 -15.15 7.66
N VAL A 408 -9.72 -13.89 7.30
CA VAL A 408 -8.45 -13.26 6.88
C VAL A 408 -8.14 -12.11 7.82
N THR A 409 -7.19 -12.31 8.72
CA THR A 409 -6.71 -11.24 9.59
C THR A 409 -5.83 -10.25 8.81
N ILE A 410 -5.61 -9.06 9.36
CA ILE A 410 -4.66 -8.10 8.75
C ILE A 410 -3.26 -8.71 8.57
N HIS A 411 -2.83 -9.60 9.48
CA HIS A 411 -1.55 -10.27 9.38
C HIS A 411 -1.51 -11.33 8.26
N ASP A 412 -2.62 -12.05 8.04
CA ASP A 412 -2.75 -12.99 6.91
C ASP A 412 -2.73 -12.25 5.57
N PHE A 413 -3.38 -11.09 5.52
CA PHE A 413 -3.38 -10.21 4.36
C PHE A 413 -1.97 -9.71 4.05
N GLN A 414 -1.25 -9.22 5.06
CA GLN A 414 0.16 -8.79 4.93
C GLN A 414 1.07 -9.94 4.51
N ALA A 415 0.93 -11.13 5.13
CA ALA A 415 1.70 -12.33 4.78
C ALA A 415 1.47 -12.74 3.32
N THR A 416 0.22 -12.63 2.84
CA THR A 416 -0.14 -12.96 1.46
C THR A 416 0.46 -11.97 0.45
N ILE A 417 0.45 -10.67 0.74
CA ILE A 417 1.09 -9.65 -0.10
C ILE A 417 2.60 -9.91 -0.18
N LEU A 418 3.27 -10.16 0.97
CA LEU A 418 4.70 -10.47 0.98
C LEU A 418 5.02 -11.76 0.21
N HIS A 419 4.17 -12.79 0.33
CA HIS A 419 4.33 -14.04 -0.39
C HIS A 419 4.26 -13.84 -1.91
N LEU A 420 3.30 -13.08 -2.42
CA LEU A 420 3.21 -12.75 -3.85
C LEU A 420 4.46 -12.05 -4.37
N LEU A 421 5.11 -11.23 -3.54
CA LEU A 421 6.39 -10.59 -3.83
C LEU A 421 7.60 -11.52 -3.70
N GLY A 422 7.40 -12.83 -3.43
CA GLY A 422 8.47 -13.81 -3.27
C GLY A 422 9.18 -13.72 -1.92
N MET A 423 8.58 -13.08 -0.94
CA MET A 423 9.14 -12.93 0.41
C MET A 423 8.42 -13.85 1.40
N ASP A 424 9.18 -14.65 2.09
CA ASP A 424 8.73 -15.39 3.25
C ASP A 424 8.62 -14.42 4.44
N HIS A 425 7.41 -14.18 4.90
CA HIS A 425 7.12 -13.21 5.96
C HIS A 425 7.73 -13.60 7.32
N GLU A 426 8.08 -14.87 7.53
CA GLU A 426 8.74 -15.34 8.74
C GLU A 426 10.25 -15.18 8.67
N ARG A 427 10.84 -15.30 7.49
CA ARG A 427 12.29 -15.14 7.25
C ARG A 427 12.70 -13.68 7.02
N LEU A 428 11.76 -12.82 6.59
CA LEU A 428 11.99 -11.40 6.43
C LEU A 428 12.03 -10.71 7.79
N THR A 429 13.21 -10.68 8.39
CA THR A 429 13.40 -10.14 9.74
C THR A 429 14.44 -9.03 9.80
N TYR A 430 14.30 -8.16 10.79
CA TYR A 430 15.28 -7.15 11.15
C TYR A 430 15.57 -7.21 12.64
N ARG A 431 16.87 -7.25 13.00
CA ARG A 431 17.28 -7.30 14.41
C ARG A 431 17.35 -5.90 15.00
N HIS A 432 16.50 -5.64 15.97
CA HIS A 432 16.42 -4.36 16.69
C HIS A 432 16.27 -4.63 18.19
N ALA A 433 16.98 -3.86 19.02
CA ALA A 433 16.90 -3.95 20.49
C ALA A 433 16.97 -5.41 21.04
N GLY A 434 17.80 -6.27 20.43
CA GLY A 434 18.01 -7.65 20.88
C GLY A 434 17.00 -8.67 20.34
N ARG A 435 15.91 -8.26 19.66
CA ARG A 435 14.87 -9.12 19.06
C ARG A 435 14.91 -9.06 17.54
N ASN A 436 14.56 -10.16 16.88
CA ASN A 436 14.26 -10.17 15.45
C ASN A 436 12.79 -9.80 15.25
N PHE A 437 12.54 -8.67 14.60
CA PHE A 437 11.20 -8.22 14.23
C PHE A 437 10.87 -8.64 12.82
N ARG A 438 9.59 -8.86 12.55
CA ARG A 438 8.98 -9.07 11.23
C ARG A 438 7.66 -8.31 11.14
N LEU A 439 7.16 -8.03 9.94
CA LEU A 439 5.91 -7.28 9.73
C LEU A 439 4.73 -7.94 10.46
N THR A 440 4.58 -9.24 10.32
CA THR A 440 3.46 -10.02 10.85
C THR A 440 3.60 -10.43 12.33
N ASP A 441 4.65 -9.99 13.01
CA ASP A 441 5.03 -10.39 14.37
C ASP A 441 5.04 -11.92 14.53
N VAL A 442 4.22 -12.48 15.42
CA VAL A 442 4.08 -13.92 15.63
C VAL A 442 2.90 -14.52 14.86
N HIS A 443 2.18 -13.71 14.10
CA HIS A 443 0.97 -14.05 13.38
C HIS A 443 1.19 -14.19 11.87
N GLY A 444 0.10 -14.39 11.13
CA GLY A 444 0.03 -14.37 9.68
C GLY A 444 0.16 -15.74 9.05
N HIS A 445 -0.81 -16.04 8.20
CA HIS A 445 -0.82 -17.22 7.34
C HIS A 445 -1.10 -16.77 5.90
N VAL A 446 -0.36 -17.31 4.94
CA VAL A 446 -0.61 -17.03 3.54
C VAL A 446 -1.95 -17.63 3.13
N VAL A 447 -2.85 -16.82 2.58
CA VAL A 447 -4.18 -17.21 2.10
C VAL A 447 -4.03 -17.90 0.74
N LYS A 448 -3.62 -19.18 0.74
CA LYS A 448 -3.26 -19.93 -0.47
C LYS A 448 -4.43 -20.12 -1.44
N ASN A 449 -5.67 -20.16 -0.94
CA ASN A 449 -6.86 -20.42 -1.75
C ASN A 449 -7.13 -19.37 -2.82
N ILE A 450 -6.63 -18.13 -2.62
CA ILE A 450 -6.77 -17.02 -3.57
C ILE A 450 -5.61 -16.91 -4.57
N LEU A 451 -4.59 -17.78 -4.47
CA LEU A 451 -3.39 -17.74 -5.30
C LEU A 451 -3.51 -18.71 -6.49
N THR A 452 -2.91 -18.29 -7.66
CA THR A 452 -2.81 -19.12 -8.88
C THR A 452 -1.66 -20.12 -8.82
#